data_501164101b10f4868c26cbf7fb6506de
#
_entry.id   501164101b10f4868c26cbf7fb6506de
#
_cell.length_a   1.000
_cell.length_b   1.000
_cell.length_c   1.000
_cell.angle_alpha   90.00
_cell.angle_beta   90.00
_cell.angle_gamma   90.00
#
_symmetry.space_group_name_H-M   'P 1'
#
loop_
_entity.id
_entity.type
_entity.pdbx_description
1 polymer ?
#
loop_
_entity_poly.entity_id
_entity_poly.type
_entity_poly.pdbx_seq_one_letter_code
_entity_poly.pdbx_strand_id
1 'polypeptide(L)'
;QTTPQARSIMAELARPNLALQFDVYHVQIMEGDLVRRFEDCLSDIGHVQIANPPDRREPDEGEINYPYLFKAIDAPGYNGWIGCEYIPRAGTREGLGWGADYGLKNA
;
A
#
# COMPACT_ATOMS: atom_id res chain seq x y z
N GLN A 1 14.13 2.90 4.44
CA GLN A 1 14.54 1.80 3.57
C GLN A 1 13.74 1.84 2.27
N THR A 2 14.42 1.70 1.14
CA THR A 2 13.80 1.72 -0.19
C THR A 2 13.44 0.31 -0.66
N THR A 3 12.58 0.23 -1.70
CA THR A 3 12.23 -1.07 -2.29
C THR A 3 13.44 -1.77 -2.91
N PRO A 4 14.35 -1.10 -3.65
CA PRO A 4 15.57 -1.76 -4.12
C PRO A 4 16.44 -2.32 -3.00
N GLN A 5 16.56 -1.61 -1.88
CA GLN A 5 17.32 -2.08 -0.72
C GLN A 5 16.69 -3.34 -0.12
N ALA A 6 15.37 -3.33 0.06
CA ALA A 6 14.65 -4.49 0.59
C ALA A 6 14.80 -5.70 -0.33
N ARG A 7 14.66 -5.52 -1.63
CA ARG A 7 14.82 -6.60 -2.61
C ARG A 7 16.25 -7.15 -2.63
N SER A 8 17.24 -6.29 -2.47
CA SER A 8 18.64 -6.69 -2.38
C SER A 8 18.89 -7.58 -1.17
N ILE A 9 18.32 -7.23 -0.02
CA ILE A 9 18.41 -8.04 1.20
C ILE A 9 17.72 -9.40 0.99
N MET A 10 16.54 -9.41 0.38
CA MET A 10 15.81 -10.64 0.09
C MET A 10 16.62 -11.57 -0.82
N ALA A 11 17.27 -11.00 -1.85
CA ALA A 11 18.11 -11.77 -2.76
C ALA A 11 19.31 -12.40 -2.05
N GLU A 12 19.95 -11.66 -1.15
CA GLU A 12 21.06 -12.17 -0.34
C GLU A 12 20.64 -13.32 0.56
N LEU A 13 19.48 -13.19 1.21
CA LEU A 13 18.99 -14.21 2.13
C LEU A 13 18.44 -15.43 1.42
N ALA A 14 17.94 -15.26 0.20
CA ALA A 14 17.43 -16.33 -0.67
C ALA A 14 16.47 -17.30 0.03
N ARG A 15 15.57 -16.76 0.87
CA ARG A 15 14.61 -17.56 1.62
C ARG A 15 13.25 -17.57 0.92
N PRO A 16 12.65 -18.75 0.67
CA PRO A 16 11.38 -18.83 -0.06
C PRO A 16 10.18 -18.28 0.73
N ASN A 17 10.31 -18.15 2.04
CA ASN A 17 9.26 -17.63 2.91
C ASN A 17 9.37 -16.12 3.18
N LEU A 18 10.32 -15.44 2.55
CA LEU A 18 10.43 -13.99 2.61
C LEU A 18 9.57 -13.34 1.54
N ALA A 19 8.86 -12.28 1.92
CA ALA A 19 8.10 -11.46 0.99
C ALA A 19 8.23 -10.00 1.38
N LEU A 20 8.00 -9.12 0.41
CA LEU A 20 8.06 -7.67 0.61
C LEU A 20 6.70 -7.17 1.09
N GLN A 21 6.70 -6.35 2.12
CA GLN A 21 5.56 -5.53 2.47
C GLN A 21 5.68 -4.20 1.71
N PHE A 22 4.77 -3.98 0.78
CA PHE A 22 4.74 -2.74 0.01
C PHE A 22 3.87 -1.72 0.73
N ASP A 23 4.52 -0.84 1.49
CA ASP A 23 3.84 0.22 2.23
C ASP A 23 3.75 1.46 1.36
N VAL A 24 2.57 1.72 0.82
CA VAL A 24 2.34 2.80 -0.14
C VAL A 24 2.73 4.17 0.42
N TYR A 25 2.39 4.41 1.70
CA TYR A 25 2.72 5.67 2.36
C TYR A 25 4.24 5.89 2.39
N HIS A 26 4.99 4.89 2.86
CA HIS A 26 6.44 5.01 2.96
C HIS A 26 7.14 5.04 1.61
N VAL A 27 6.66 4.27 0.63
CA VAL A 27 7.21 4.30 -0.72
C VAL A 27 7.03 5.69 -1.33
N GLN A 28 5.87 6.31 -1.15
CA GLN A 28 5.64 7.66 -1.66
C GLN A 28 6.61 8.68 -1.06
N ILE A 29 6.84 8.60 0.24
CA ILE A 29 7.75 9.53 0.93
C ILE A 29 9.20 9.30 0.52
N MET A 30 9.62 8.04 0.43
CA MET A 30 11.02 7.70 0.22
C MET A 30 11.42 7.66 -1.26
N GLU A 31 10.52 7.29 -2.14
CA GLU A 31 10.85 7.01 -3.54
C GLU A 31 9.94 7.71 -4.55
N GLY A 32 8.62 7.72 -4.30
CA GLY A 32 7.64 8.13 -5.30
C GLY A 32 7.45 7.08 -6.39
N ASP A 33 6.86 7.49 -7.51
CA ASP A 33 6.64 6.63 -8.68
C ASP A 33 5.95 5.32 -8.34
N LEU A 34 4.86 5.42 -7.59
CA LEU A 34 4.20 4.30 -6.92
C LEU A 34 3.84 3.15 -7.86
N VAL A 35 3.21 3.45 -9.00
CA VAL A 35 2.72 2.38 -9.90
C VAL A 35 3.88 1.58 -10.45
N ARG A 36 4.93 2.25 -10.95
CA ARG A 36 6.11 1.55 -11.47
C ARG A 36 6.81 0.75 -10.40
N ARG A 37 6.96 1.32 -9.20
CA ARG A 37 7.56 0.60 -8.07
C ARG A 37 6.76 -0.63 -7.70
N PHE A 38 5.43 -0.52 -7.68
CA PHE A 38 4.56 -1.65 -7.40
C PHE A 38 4.71 -2.74 -8.47
N GLU A 39 4.67 -2.37 -9.74
CA GLU A 39 4.82 -3.32 -10.84
C GLU A 39 6.17 -4.04 -10.79
N ASP A 40 7.26 -3.29 -10.55
CA ASP A 40 8.59 -3.85 -10.46
C ASP A 40 8.74 -4.84 -9.30
N CYS A 41 8.04 -4.60 -8.20
CA CYS A 41 8.15 -5.43 -7.00
C CYS A 41 7.11 -6.53 -6.93
N LEU A 42 6.16 -6.59 -7.87
CA LEU A 42 4.95 -7.41 -7.75
C LEU A 42 5.22 -8.87 -7.36
N SER A 43 6.21 -9.49 -7.99
CA SER A 43 6.54 -10.90 -7.70
C SER A 43 7.06 -11.13 -6.28
N ASP A 44 7.54 -10.09 -5.62
CA ASP A 44 8.09 -10.17 -4.27
C ASP A 44 7.11 -9.72 -3.20
N ILE A 45 5.96 -9.11 -3.59
CA ILE A 45 5.02 -8.52 -2.65
C ILE A 45 4.14 -9.60 -2.01
N GLY A 46 4.18 -9.65 -0.68
CA GLY A 46 3.28 -10.51 0.09
C GLY A 46 2.16 -9.76 0.79
N HIS A 47 2.29 -8.45 0.93
CA HIS A 47 1.29 -7.62 1.61
C HIS A 47 1.42 -6.16 1.16
N VAL A 48 0.29 -5.48 1.06
CA VAL A 48 0.24 -4.04 0.77
C VAL A 48 -0.36 -3.31 1.96
N GLN A 49 0.21 -2.17 2.33
CA GLN A 49 -0.36 -1.28 3.34
C GLN A 49 -0.59 0.10 2.77
N ILE A 50 -1.65 0.76 3.24
CA ILE A 50 -2.06 2.07 2.73
C ILE A 50 -2.28 3.09 3.84
N ALA A 51 -1.90 4.32 3.55
CA ALA A 51 -2.24 5.54 4.26
C ALA A 51 -1.95 6.70 3.30
N ASN A 52 -2.49 7.87 3.55
CA ASN A 52 -2.29 8.99 2.65
C ASN A 52 -1.43 10.09 3.29
N PRO A 53 -0.30 10.46 2.66
CA PRO A 53 0.48 11.60 3.12
C PRO A 53 -0.26 12.91 2.87
N PRO A 54 0.11 14.01 3.54
CA PRO A 54 1.29 14.12 4.41
C PRO A 54 1.09 13.62 5.84
N ASP A 55 -0.14 13.52 6.33
CA ASP A 55 -0.41 13.29 7.76
C ASP A 55 -0.69 11.84 8.13
N ARG A 56 -0.53 10.92 7.18
CA ARG A 56 -0.80 9.49 7.36
C ARG A 56 -2.26 9.22 7.73
N ARG A 57 -3.17 9.84 6.98
CA ARG A 57 -4.63 9.78 7.21
C ARG A 57 -5.31 8.82 6.25
N GLU A 58 -6.65 8.90 6.22
CA GLU A 58 -7.48 8.05 5.37
C GLU A 58 -7.08 8.14 3.89
N PRO A 59 -7.30 7.07 3.11
CA PRO A 59 -6.90 7.05 1.69
C PRO A 59 -7.66 8.02 0.79
N ASP A 60 -8.85 8.46 1.19
CA ASP A 60 -9.71 9.28 0.33
C ASP A 60 -9.27 10.74 0.21
N GLU A 61 -8.34 11.18 1.04
CA GLU A 61 -7.89 12.57 1.05
C GLU A 61 -6.41 12.68 1.36
N GLY A 62 -5.66 13.31 0.45
CA GLY A 62 -4.23 13.50 0.60
C GLY A 62 -3.54 13.57 -0.75
N GLU A 63 -2.23 13.35 -0.74
CA GLU A 63 -1.40 13.50 -1.94
C GLU A 63 -1.55 12.36 -2.95
N ILE A 64 -1.97 11.18 -2.49
CA ILE A 64 -2.07 10.00 -3.35
C ILE A 64 -3.48 9.87 -3.90
N ASN A 65 -3.58 9.65 -5.20
CA ASN A 65 -4.85 9.34 -5.87
C ASN A 65 -5.12 7.83 -5.72
N TYR A 66 -5.76 7.44 -4.62
CA TYR A 66 -6.02 6.04 -4.33
C TYR A 66 -7.00 5.36 -5.30
N PRO A 67 -8.06 6.01 -5.79
CA PRO A 67 -8.89 5.36 -6.83
C PRO A 67 -8.08 4.90 -8.04
N TYR A 68 -7.15 5.72 -8.50
CA TYR A 68 -6.25 5.36 -9.59
C TYR A 68 -5.30 4.23 -9.18
N LEU A 69 -4.70 4.36 -8.01
CA LEU A 69 -3.74 3.38 -7.51
C LEU A 69 -4.38 2.00 -7.29
N PHE A 70 -5.59 1.95 -6.76
CA PHE A 70 -6.30 0.67 -6.57
C PHE A 70 -6.53 -0.05 -7.89
N LYS A 71 -6.88 0.68 -8.95
CA LYS A 71 -6.99 0.09 -10.29
C LYS A 71 -5.65 -0.45 -10.78
N ALA A 72 -4.57 0.28 -10.52
CA ALA A 72 -3.23 -0.14 -10.92
C ALA A 72 -2.74 -1.35 -10.13
N ILE A 73 -3.16 -1.51 -8.89
CA ILE A 73 -2.86 -2.71 -8.08
C ILE A 73 -3.64 -3.92 -8.59
N ASP A 74 -4.90 -3.73 -8.97
CA ASP A 74 -5.75 -4.82 -9.45
C ASP A 74 -5.37 -5.29 -10.86
N ALA A 75 -4.94 -4.39 -11.73
CA ALA A 75 -4.69 -4.67 -13.14
C ALA A 75 -3.74 -5.84 -13.39
N PRO A 76 -2.58 -5.96 -12.70
CA PRO A 76 -1.67 -7.11 -12.88
C PRO A 76 -2.10 -8.37 -12.14
N GLY A 77 -3.24 -8.34 -11.42
CA GLY A 77 -3.77 -9.51 -10.74
C GLY A 77 -3.29 -9.70 -9.30
N TYR A 78 -2.90 -8.64 -8.61
CA TYR A 78 -2.58 -8.76 -7.19
C TYR A 78 -3.80 -9.29 -6.43
N ASN A 79 -3.62 -10.39 -5.72
CA ASN A 79 -4.71 -11.07 -4.99
C ASN A 79 -4.46 -11.17 -3.48
N GLY A 80 -3.46 -10.46 -2.97
CA GLY A 80 -3.18 -10.42 -1.54
C GLY A 80 -4.05 -9.41 -0.80
N TRP A 81 -3.73 -9.18 0.45
CA TRP A 81 -4.46 -8.24 1.29
C TRP A 81 -3.91 -6.83 1.15
N ILE A 82 -4.78 -5.85 1.36
CA ILE A 82 -4.42 -4.45 1.51
C ILE A 82 -4.80 -4.05 2.92
N GLY A 83 -3.81 -3.85 3.77
CA GLY A 83 -4.00 -3.43 5.15
C GLY A 83 -4.07 -1.92 5.28
N CYS A 84 -4.97 -1.44 6.12
CA CYS A 84 -5.11 -0.02 6.40
C CYS A 84 -4.32 0.32 7.66
N GLU A 85 -3.32 1.18 7.51
CA GLU A 85 -2.49 1.60 8.63
C GLU A 85 -2.36 3.12 8.63
N TYR A 86 -3.45 3.78 8.95
CA TYR A 86 -3.50 5.24 9.01
C TYR A 86 -4.04 5.71 10.36
N ILE A 87 -3.83 6.99 10.63
CA ILE A 87 -4.34 7.66 11.83
C ILE A 87 -5.66 8.36 11.45
N PRO A 88 -6.82 7.87 11.92
CA PRO A 88 -8.09 8.47 11.53
C PRO A 88 -8.21 9.92 12.00
N ARG A 89 -8.80 10.77 11.16
CA ARG A 89 -9.02 12.19 11.50
C ARG A 89 -9.98 12.37 12.66
N ALA A 90 -11.07 11.60 12.64
CA ALA A 90 -12.12 11.71 13.67
C ALA A 90 -12.08 10.51 14.61
N GLY A 91 -12.43 9.33 14.12
CA GLY A 91 -12.43 8.11 14.91
C GLY A 91 -12.28 6.91 14.00
N THR A 92 -12.05 5.75 14.57
CA THR A 92 -11.79 4.54 13.79
C THR A 92 -12.98 4.19 12.87
N ARG A 93 -14.19 4.25 13.40
CA ARG A 93 -15.39 3.91 12.63
C ARG A 93 -15.64 4.92 11.52
N GLU A 94 -15.58 6.19 11.82
CA GLU A 94 -15.77 7.28 10.85
C GLU A 94 -14.69 7.22 9.78
N GLY A 95 -13.47 6.84 10.14
CA GLY A 95 -12.34 6.70 9.24
C GLY A 95 -12.45 5.55 8.25
N LEU A 96 -13.50 4.73 8.32
CA LEU A 96 -13.74 3.62 7.38
C LEU A 96 -14.71 3.97 6.26
N GLY A 97 -15.33 5.16 6.31
CA GLY A 97 -16.36 5.56 5.34
C GLY A 97 -15.93 5.55 3.89
N TRP A 98 -14.67 5.87 3.61
CA TRP A 98 -14.09 5.85 2.26
C TRP A 98 -14.18 4.48 1.59
N GLY A 99 -14.18 3.42 2.41
CA GLY A 99 -14.16 2.04 1.91
C GLY A 99 -15.51 1.53 1.42
N ALA A 100 -16.59 2.31 1.59
CA ALA A 100 -17.92 1.89 1.15
C ALA A 100 -17.95 1.59 -0.35
N ASP A 101 -17.26 2.39 -1.17
CA ASP A 101 -17.17 2.19 -2.61
C ASP A 101 -16.40 0.91 -2.99
N TYR A 102 -15.67 0.31 -2.07
CA TYR A 102 -14.87 -0.90 -2.26
C TYR A 102 -15.43 -2.09 -1.50
N GLY A 103 -16.68 -2.00 -1.05
CA GLY A 103 -17.35 -3.08 -0.36
C GLY A 103 -17.06 -3.21 1.13
N LEU A 104 -16.32 -2.26 1.71
CA LEU A 104 -16.08 -2.26 3.14
C LEU A 104 -17.36 -1.87 3.89
N LYS A 105 -17.76 -2.69 4.85
CA LYS A 105 -18.98 -2.45 5.62
C LYS A 105 -18.65 -2.14 7.07
N ASN A 106 -19.34 -1.15 7.61
CA ASN A 106 -19.34 -0.91 9.05
C ASN A 106 -20.17 -1.99 9.74
N ALA A 107 -19.53 -2.72 10.62
CA ALA A 107 -20.24 -3.73 11.43
C ALA A 107 -21.01 -3.06 12.56
#